data_75e08053d17b337059886419843599f2
#
_entry.id   75e08053d17b337059886419843599f2
#
_cell.length_a   1.000
_cell.length_b   1.000
_cell.length_c   1.000
_cell.angle_alpha   90.00
_cell.angle_beta   90.00
_cell.angle_gamma   90.00
#
_symmetry.space_group_name_H-M   'P 1'
#
loop_
_entity.id
_entity.type
_entity.pdbx_description
1 polymer ?
#
loop_
_entity_poly.entity_id
_entity_poly.type
_entity_poly.pdbx_seq_one_letter_code
_entity_poly.pdbx_strand_id
1 'polypeptide(L)'
;MPDNLTPIVAGTRIGHVHLKVADLDRALGFYCGVLGFELMQRIGSDAAFISAGGYHHHIGLNTWESKGGHPPAPGTTGLFHTAILYPTRPALADALYRVLQAGIHLDGASDHGVSEALYLRDPDENGVELYCDRPKEQWPRKPDGSLAMFTHRLDLDDLLRQRVA
;
A
#
# COMPACT_ATOMS: atom_id res chain seq x y z
N MET A 1 -6.23 31.12 -0.45
CA MET A 1 -5.62 30.36 0.67
C MET A 1 -5.31 31.34 1.76
N PRO A 2 -5.62 31.09 3.05
CA PRO A 2 -5.23 32.01 4.12
C PRO A 2 -3.70 32.10 4.17
N ASP A 3 -3.17 33.33 4.13
CA ASP A 3 -1.74 33.65 3.93
C ASP A 3 -0.82 33.36 5.14
N ASN A 4 -1.30 32.65 6.18
CA ASN A 4 -0.57 32.42 7.43
C ASN A 4 -0.64 30.98 7.96
N LEU A 5 -0.68 29.96 7.09
CA LEU A 5 -0.59 28.58 7.56
C LEU A 5 0.87 28.22 7.82
N THR A 6 1.21 27.97 9.07
CA THR A 6 2.49 27.34 9.42
C THR A 6 2.46 25.87 8.98
N PRO A 7 3.43 25.43 8.16
CA PRO A 7 3.51 24.04 7.76
C PRO A 7 3.63 23.11 8.99
N ILE A 8 3.08 21.89 8.86
CA ILE A 8 3.29 20.85 9.87
C ILE A 8 4.79 20.58 10.04
N VAL A 9 5.21 20.21 11.26
CA VAL A 9 6.61 19.95 11.57
C VAL A 9 7.21 18.91 10.61
N ALA A 10 8.35 19.27 10.01
CA ALA A 10 9.10 18.36 9.15
C ALA A 10 9.46 17.07 9.89
N GLY A 11 9.24 15.91 9.25
CA GLY A 11 9.42 14.61 9.89
C GLY A 11 8.12 13.97 10.42
N THR A 12 7.00 14.71 10.46
CA THR A 12 5.67 14.11 10.69
C THR A 12 5.40 13.07 9.60
N ARG A 13 4.91 11.89 9.99
CA ARG A 13 4.66 10.75 9.10
C ARG A 13 3.28 10.17 9.37
N ILE A 14 2.71 9.52 8.36
CA ILE A 14 1.60 8.60 8.57
C ILE A 14 2.17 7.37 9.28
N GLY A 15 1.79 7.14 10.53
CA GLY A 15 2.34 6.08 11.37
C GLY A 15 1.72 4.72 11.08
N HIS A 16 0.40 4.69 10.95
CA HIS A 16 -0.36 3.48 10.63
C HIS A 16 -1.70 3.82 9.98
N VAL A 17 -2.31 2.82 9.39
CA VAL A 17 -3.72 2.82 9.00
C VAL A 17 -4.47 1.75 9.80
N HIS A 18 -5.78 1.95 10.01
CA HIS A 18 -6.61 0.96 10.69
C HIS A 18 -7.81 0.64 9.81
N LEU A 19 -7.88 -0.60 9.34
CA LEU A 19 -8.88 -1.06 8.38
C LEU A 19 -9.99 -1.83 9.09
N LYS A 20 -11.22 -1.60 8.68
CA LYS A 20 -12.36 -2.46 8.99
C LYS A 20 -12.37 -3.61 7.98
N VAL A 21 -12.38 -4.85 8.47
CA VAL A 21 -12.42 -6.07 7.64
C VAL A 21 -13.60 -6.95 8.05
N ALA A 22 -14.17 -7.68 7.13
CA ALA A 22 -15.31 -8.54 7.43
C ALA A 22 -14.90 -9.84 8.17
N ASP A 23 -13.67 -10.30 7.91
CA ASP A 23 -13.10 -11.52 8.48
C ASP A 23 -11.61 -11.31 8.74
N LEU A 24 -11.21 -11.44 10.03
CA LEU A 24 -9.84 -11.17 10.45
C LEU A 24 -8.85 -12.21 9.91
N ASP A 25 -9.20 -13.49 9.89
CA ASP A 25 -8.31 -14.54 9.43
C ASP A 25 -8.10 -14.47 7.91
N ARG A 26 -9.14 -14.14 7.16
CA ARG A 26 -9.06 -13.88 5.73
C ARG A 26 -8.16 -12.67 5.42
N ALA A 27 -8.29 -11.58 6.17
CA ALA A 27 -7.43 -10.41 6.03
C ALA A 27 -5.97 -10.73 6.37
N LEU A 28 -5.71 -11.48 7.46
CA LEU A 28 -4.36 -11.92 7.82
C LEU A 28 -3.77 -12.87 6.77
N GLY A 29 -4.57 -13.71 6.14
CA GLY A 29 -4.15 -14.54 5.00
C GLY A 29 -3.58 -13.70 3.85
N PHE A 30 -4.18 -12.56 3.57
CA PHE A 30 -3.69 -11.62 2.55
C PHE A 30 -2.46 -10.84 3.03
N TYR A 31 -2.59 -10.09 4.13
CA TYR A 31 -1.52 -9.18 4.57
C TYR A 31 -0.28 -9.91 5.08
N CYS A 32 -0.45 -10.99 5.86
CA CYS A 32 0.68 -11.77 6.35
C CYS A 32 1.06 -12.90 5.38
N GLY A 33 0.07 -13.62 4.86
CA GLY A 33 0.31 -14.79 4.00
C GLY A 33 0.85 -14.42 2.62
N VAL A 34 0.28 -13.41 1.97
CA VAL A 34 0.70 -12.98 0.62
C VAL A 34 1.73 -11.88 0.68
N LEU A 35 1.42 -10.75 1.35
CA LEU A 35 2.31 -9.58 1.38
C LEU A 35 3.51 -9.74 2.32
N GLY A 36 3.41 -10.63 3.32
CA GLY A 36 4.52 -10.97 4.21
C GLY A 36 4.69 -10.07 5.42
N PHE A 37 3.64 -9.35 5.85
CA PHE A 37 3.67 -8.66 7.13
C PHE A 37 3.76 -9.64 8.30
N GLU A 38 4.40 -9.22 9.38
CA GLU A 38 4.49 -9.96 10.63
C GLU A 38 3.31 -9.63 11.55
N LEU A 39 2.68 -10.66 12.13
CA LEU A 39 1.67 -10.46 13.17
C LEU A 39 2.35 -10.07 14.47
N MET A 40 2.16 -8.82 14.90
CA MET A 40 2.75 -8.29 16.13
C MET A 40 1.89 -8.60 17.34
N GLN A 41 0.57 -8.46 17.21
CA GLN A 41 -0.38 -8.74 18.29
C GLN A 41 -1.75 -9.07 17.72
N ARG A 42 -2.46 -9.97 18.39
CA ARG A 42 -3.86 -10.26 18.18
C ARG A 42 -4.65 -9.97 19.47
N ILE A 43 -5.81 -9.35 19.35
CA ILE A 43 -6.73 -9.11 20.46
C ILE A 43 -7.99 -9.94 20.20
N GLY A 44 -8.06 -11.10 20.87
CA GLY A 44 -9.16 -12.06 20.68
C GLY A 44 -9.33 -12.45 19.21
N SER A 45 -10.59 -12.54 18.78
CA SER A 45 -10.99 -12.83 17.40
C SER A 45 -11.20 -11.58 16.54
N ASP A 46 -11.12 -10.39 17.13
CA ASP A 46 -11.75 -9.20 16.56
C ASP A 46 -10.75 -8.13 16.10
N ALA A 47 -9.49 -8.20 16.52
CA ALA A 47 -8.46 -7.26 16.06
C ALA A 47 -7.07 -7.89 15.95
N ALA A 48 -6.27 -7.36 15.03
CA ALA A 48 -4.86 -7.71 14.86
C ALA A 48 -4.04 -6.49 14.43
N PHE A 49 -2.77 -6.50 14.82
CA PHE A 49 -1.79 -5.46 14.50
C PHE A 49 -0.61 -6.12 13.80
N ILE A 50 -0.30 -5.64 12.61
CA ILE A 50 0.73 -6.22 11.74
C ILE A 50 1.78 -5.18 11.35
N SER A 51 3.01 -5.62 11.10
CA SER A 51 4.13 -4.76 10.82
C SER A 51 5.14 -5.39 9.87
N ALA A 52 6.09 -4.58 9.44
CA ALA A 52 7.33 -5.00 8.81
C ALA A 52 8.51 -4.45 9.61
N GLY A 53 9.55 -5.27 9.85
CA GLY A 53 10.78 -4.84 10.50
C GLY A 53 10.66 -4.44 11.98
N GLY A 54 9.72 -5.05 12.75
CA GLY A 54 9.64 -4.92 14.20
C GLY A 54 9.05 -3.61 14.73
N TYR A 55 8.45 -2.76 13.89
CA TYR A 55 7.67 -1.62 14.35
C TYR A 55 6.40 -2.10 15.05
N HIS A 56 5.85 -1.35 16.04
CA HIS A 56 4.70 -1.82 16.81
C HIS A 56 3.48 -2.19 15.93
N HIS A 57 3.15 -1.42 14.88
CA HIS A 57 2.25 -1.79 13.78
C HIS A 57 2.22 -0.71 12.70
N HIS A 58 2.13 -1.14 11.46
CA HIS A 58 1.85 -0.30 10.31
C HIS A 58 0.37 -0.38 9.89
N ILE A 59 -0.26 -1.53 10.13
CA ILE A 59 -1.68 -1.76 9.82
C ILE A 59 -2.34 -2.36 11.05
N GLY A 60 -3.46 -1.76 11.47
CA GLY A 60 -4.43 -2.36 12.37
C GLY A 60 -5.59 -2.92 11.54
N LEU A 61 -6.07 -4.10 11.92
CA LEU A 61 -7.23 -4.77 11.32
C LEU A 61 -8.26 -5.03 12.41
N ASN A 62 -9.53 -4.76 12.17
CA ASN A 62 -10.58 -5.11 13.10
C ASN A 62 -11.91 -5.45 12.43
N THR A 63 -12.74 -6.19 13.18
CA THR A 63 -14.10 -6.58 12.79
C THR A 63 -15.18 -5.94 13.67
N TRP A 64 -14.84 -4.95 14.51
CA TRP A 64 -15.71 -4.41 15.57
C TRP A 64 -17.07 -3.94 15.04
N GLU A 65 -17.09 -3.30 13.87
CA GLU A 65 -18.29 -2.79 13.23
C GLU A 65 -18.59 -3.43 11.88
N SER A 66 -17.75 -4.41 11.46
CA SER A 66 -17.73 -4.89 10.07
C SER A 66 -17.70 -6.42 9.94
N LYS A 67 -17.89 -7.16 11.04
CA LYS A 67 -17.87 -8.64 11.02
C LYS A 67 -18.94 -9.19 10.07
N GLY A 68 -18.50 -9.96 9.05
CA GLY A 68 -19.39 -10.49 8.02
C GLY A 68 -20.02 -9.41 7.11
N GLY A 69 -19.49 -8.19 7.15
CA GLY A 69 -19.97 -7.04 6.36
C GLY A 69 -19.60 -7.14 4.89
N HIS A 70 -19.97 -6.10 4.15
CA HIS A 70 -19.74 -5.96 2.72
C HIS A 70 -18.87 -4.71 2.44
N PRO A 71 -18.14 -4.70 1.31
CA PRO A 71 -17.45 -3.49 0.85
C PRO A 71 -18.40 -2.29 0.73
N PRO A 72 -17.89 -1.05 0.85
CA PRO A 72 -18.68 0.14 0.58
C PRO A 72 -19.26 0.11 -0.84
N ALA A 73 -20.47 0.64 -1.00
CA ALA A 73 -21.11 0.75 -2.30
C ALA A 73 -20.26 1.61 -3.27
N PRO A 74 -20.24 1.31 -4.58
CA PRO A 74 -19.59 2.16 -5.56
C PRO A 74 -20.09 3.62 -5.48
N GLY A 75 -19.18 4.58 -5.63
CA GLY A 75 -19.50 6.01 -5.59
C GLY A 75 -19.57 6.63 -4.19
N THR A 76 -19.25 5.87 -3.13
CA THR A 76 -19.11 6.42 -1.79
C THR A 76 -17.74 7.06 -1.58
N THR A 77 -17.66 8.04 -0.68
CA THR A 77 -16.37 8.60 -0.23
C THR A 77 -15.69 7.68 0.77
N GLY A 78 -14.36 7.79 0.92
CA GLY A 78 -13.57 7.01 1.87
C GLY A 78 -12.11 6.96 1.48
N LEU A 79 -11.39 6.00 2.03
CA LEU A 79 -9.99 5.74 1.68
C LEU A 79 -9.92 5.13 0.28
N PHE A 80 -9.15 5.75 -0.62
CA PHE A 80 -8.97 5.21 -1.97
C PHE A 80 -8.05 3.99 -1.96
N HIS A 81 -6.88 4.12 -1.31
CA HIS A 81 -5.97 3.00 -1.05
C HIS A 81 -5.06 3.27 0.15
N THR A 82 -4.51 2.21 0.69
CA THR A 82 -3.35 2.23 1.58
C THR A 82 -2.11 1.98 0.75
N ALA A 83 -1.14 2.89 0.77
CA ALA A 83 0.10 2.77 0.03
C ALA A 83 1.21 2.18 0.91
N ILE A 84 1.83 1.09 0.44
CA ILE A 84 2.91 0.36 1.11
C ILE A 84 4.21 0.61 0.33
N LEU A 85 5.13 1.34 0.96
CA LEU A 85 6.42 1.69 0.36
C LEU A 85 7.44 0.56 0.55
N TYR A 86 7.85 -0.03 -0.54
CA TYR A 86 8.95 -0.99 -0.59
C TYR A 86 10.29 -0.25 -0.70
N PRO A 87 11.33 -0.70 0.01
CA PRO A 87 12.61 0.04 0.07
C PRO A 87 13.38 0.03 -1.25
N THR A 88 13.13 -0.95 -2.12
CA THR A 88 13.85 -1.10 -3.38
C THR A 88 12.95 -1.68 -4.47
N ARG A 89 13.32 -1.46 -5.74
CA ARG A 89 12.66 -2.06 -6.89
C ARG A 89 12.68 -3.60 -6.88
N PRO A 90 13.79 -4.29 -6.50
CA PRO A 90 13.76 -5.75 -6.30
C PRO A 90 12.76 -6.22 -5.23
N ALA A 91 12.61 -5.49 -4.12
CA ALA A 91 11.62 -5.83 -3.11
C ALA A 91 10.18 -5.66 -3.62
N LEU A 92 9.90 -4.63 -4.42
CA LEU A 92 8.61 -4.48 -5.11
C LEU A 92 8.38 -5.61 -6.14
N ALA A 93 9.44 -6.05 -6.84
CA ALA A 93 9.37 -7.18 -7.76
C ALA A 93 9.03 -8.51 -7.05
N ASP A 94 9.57 -8.73 -5.84
CA ASP A 94 9.19 -9.89 -5.04
C ASP A 94 7.74 -9.81 -4.57
N ALA A 95 7.26 -8.64 -4.17
CA ALA A 95 5.86 -8.42 -3.82
C ALA A 95 4.93 -8.70 -5.01
N LEU A 96 5.27 -8.21 -6.21
CA LEU A 96 4.53 -8.52 -7.45
C LEU A 96 4.47 -10.04 -7.69
N TYR A 97 5.61 -10.72 -7.58
CA TYR A 97 5.66 -12.17 -7.76
C TYR A 97 4.72 -12.90 -6.78
N ARG A 98 4.75 -12.55 -5.49
CA ARG A 98 3.87 -13.16 -4.46
C ARG A 98 2.39 -12.94 -4.78
N VAL A 99 2.01 -11.73 -5.17
CA VAL A 99 0.65 -11.38 -5.57
C VAL A 99 0.18 -12.23 -6.75
N LEU A 100 1.02 -12.38 -7.79
CA LEU A 100 0.72 -13.20 -8.95
C LEU A 100 0.65 -14.70 -8.61
N GLN A 101 1.55 -15.22 -7.76
CA GLN A 101 1.51 -16.61 -7.31
C GLN A 101 0.26 -16.93 -6.48
N ALA A 102 -0.26 -15.95 -5.75
CA ALA A 102 -1.51 -16.07 -5.01
C ALA A 102 -2.76 -15.95 -5.92
N GLY A 103 -2.60 -15.74 -7.23
CA GLY A 103 -3.69 -15.57 -8.18
C GLY A 103 -4.47 -14.26 -8.01
N ILE A 104 -3.88 -13.26 -7.36
CA ILE A 104 -4.52 -11.96 -7.13
C ILE A 104 -4.32 -11.09 -8.37
N HIS A 105 -5.42 -10.49 -8.83
CA HIS A 105 -5.40 -9.58 -9.97
C HIS A 105 -4.93 -8.19 -9.57
N LEU A 106 -4.22 -7.53 -10.48
CA LEU A 106 -3.92 -6.11 -10.37
C LEU A 106 -5.03 -5.29 -11.02
N ASP A 107 -5.48 -4.23 -10.35
CA ASP A 107 -6.34 -3.19 -10.94
C ASP A 107 -5.55 -2.35 -11.95
N GLY A 108 -4.24 -2.23 -11.76
CA GLY A 108 -3.34 -1.50 -12.63
C GLY A 108 -1.89 -1.51 -12.17
N ALA A 109 -1.01 -0.99 -13.00
CA ALA A 109 0.39 -0.76 -12.67
C ALA A 109 0.88 0.48 -13.42
N SER A 110 1.56 1.38 -12.72
CA SER A 110 1.95 2.68 -13.24
C SER A 110 3.36 3.10 -12.88
N ASP A 111 4.02 3.76 -13.82
CA ASP A 111 5.21 4.56 -13.60
C ASP A 111 4.78 6.03 -13.49
N HIS A 112 5.03 6.65 -12.34
CA HIS A 112 4.68 8.04 -12.07
C HIS A 112 5.86 9.00 -12.23
N GLY A 113 7.01 8.49 -12.67
CA GLY A 113 8.26 9.26 -12.79
C GLY A 113 8.95 9.49 -11.44
N VAL A 114 8.20 9.54 -10.35
CA VAL A 114 8.70 9.65 -8.97
C VAL A 114 8.71 8.30 -8.26
N SER A 115 7.87 7.37 -8.71
CA SER A 115 7.68 6.03 -8.16
C SER A 115 7.15 5.06 -9.21
N GLU A 116 7.30 3.77 -8.95
CA GLU A 116 6.62 2.69 -9.68
C GLU A 116 5.63 2.03 -8.73
N ALA A 117 4.40 1.81 -9.18
CA ALA A 117 3.28 1.41 -8.35
C ALA A 117 2.46 0.26 -8.97
N LEU A 118 1.95 -0.62 -8.09
CA LEU A 118 1.03 -1.72 -8.38
C LEU A 118 -0.24 -1.49 -7.58
N TYR A 119 -1.40 -1.59 -8.21
CA TYR A 119 -2.71 -1.39 -7.59
C TYR A 119 -3.49 -2.68 -7.56
N LEU A 120 -4.04 -3.01 -6.39
CA LEU A 120 -4.82 -4.22 -6.17
C LEU A 120 -5.85 -4.02 -5.06
N ARG A 121 -6.63 -5.04 -4.76
CA ARG A 121 -7.61 -5.05 -3.68
C ARG A 121 -7.26 -6.11 -2.64
N ASP A 122 -7.52 -5.76 -1.37
CA ASP A 122 -7.55 -6.77 -0.32
C ASP A 122 -8.86 -7.60 -0.39
N PRO A 123 -9.04 -8.64 0.44
CA PRO A 123 -10.26 -9.45 0.39
C PRO A 123 -11.57 -8.72 0.72
N ASP A 124 -11.50 -7.52 1.29
CA ASP A 124 -12.64 -6.66 1.61
C ASP A 124 -12.80 -5.49 0.62
N GLU A 125 -12.14 -5.57 -0.55
CA GLU A 125 -12.13 -4.54 -1.60
C GLU A 125 -11.49 -3.21 -1.17
N ASN A 126 -10.76 -3.18 -0.03
CA ASN A 126 -9.95 -2.02 0.28
C ASN A 126 -8.83 -1.88 -0.77
N GLY A 127 -8.64 -0.66 -1.27
CA GLY A 127 -7.54 -0.37 -2.19
C GLY A 127 -6.17 -0.55 -1.51
N VAL A 128 -5.26 -1.19 -2.22
CA VAL A 128 -3.86 -1.37 -1.80
C VAL A 128 -2.95 -0.92 -2.94
N GLU A 129 -1.99 -0.08 -2.62
CA GLU A 129 -0.90 0.29 -3.52
C GLU A 129 0.41 -0.29 -2.98
N LEU A 130 1.12 -1.04 -3.80
CA LEU A 130 2.49 -1.48 -3.51
C LEU A 130 3.42 -0.66 -4.40
N TYR A 131 4.35 0.09 -3.82
CA TYR A 131 5.17 1.00 -4.62
C TYR A 131 6.60 1.10 -4.13
N CYS A 132 7.49 1.58 -4.98
CA CYS A 132 8.81 2.03 -4.58
C CYS A 132 9.12 3.40 -5.19
N ASP A 133 9.77 4.25 -4.42
CA ASP A 133 10.22 5.56 -4.88
C ASP A 133 11.42 5.44 -5.81
N ARG A 134 11.49 6.35 -6.78
CA ARG A 134 12.73 6.65 -7.49
C ARG A 134 13.61 7.57 -6.65
N PRO A 135 14.94 7.52 -6.78
CA PRO A 135 15.81 8.51 -6.16
C PRO A 135 15.34 9.93 -6.48
N LYS A 136 15.35 10.79 -5.47
CA LYS A 136 14.81 12.16 -5.58
C LYS A 136 15.45 12.97 -6.71
N GLU A 137 16.69 12.66 -7.04
CA GLU A 137 17.47 13.27 -8.11
C GLU A 137 16.95 12.93 -9.51
N GLN A 138 16.18 11.84 -9.61
CA GLN A 138 15.56 11.36 -10.86
C GLN A 138 14.12 11.87 -11.04
N TRP A 139 13.56 12.56 -10.04
CA TRP A 139 12.18 13.03 -10.13
C TRP A 139 12.00 14.07 -11.22
N PRO A 140 11.05 13.90 -12.14
CA PRO A 140 10.83 14.83 -13.24
C PRO A 140 10.38 16.19 -12.72
N ARG A 141 10.91 17.26 -13.33
CA ARG A 141 10.59 18.63 -12.96
C ARG A 141 10.20 19.45 -14.18
N LYS A 142 9.30 20.39 -13.96
CA LYS A 142 8.95 21.41 -14.94
C LYS A 142 10.05 22.48 -15.03
N PRO A 143 10.03 23.35 -16.07
CA PRO A 143 10.99 24.44 -16.19
C PRO A 143 11.01 25.41 -15.00
N ASP A 144 9.91 25.54 -14.26
CA ASP A 144 9.80 26.36 -13.05
C ASP A 144 10.31 25.66 -11.78
N GLY A 145 10.86 24.42 -11.91
CA GLY A 145 11.37 23.62 -10.81
C GLY A 145 10.30 22.81 -10.03
N SER A 146 9.03 23.03 -10.32
CA SER A 146 7.94 22.23 -9.70
C SER A 146 7.96 20.78 -10.18
N LEU A 147 7.36 19.88 -9.38
CA LEU A 147 7.28 18.45 -9.68
C LEU A 147 6.41 18.22 -10.93
N ALA A 148 6.86 17.30 -11.81
CA ALA A 148 6.18 16.97 -13.07
C ALA A 148 5.82 15.48 -13.12
N MET A 149 5.06 15.01 -12.13
CA MET A 149 4.55 13.62 -12.13
C MET A 149 3.72 13.34 -13.38
N PHE A 150 3.77 12.09 -13.83
CA PHE A 150 2.97 11.58 -14.95
C PHE A 150 2.40 10.20 -14.57
N THR A 151 1.63 9.60 -15.47
CA THR A 151 1.14 8.24 -15.32
C THR A 151 1.33 7.50 -16.63
N HIS A 152 2.34 6.63 -16.68
CA HIS A 152 2.59 5.74 -17.79
C HIS A 152 2.38 4.29 -17.36
N ARG A 153 2.13 3.40 -18.31
CA ARG A 153 2.06 1.98 -18.04
C ARG A 153 3.41 1.44 -17.57
N LEU A 154 3.43 0.74 -16.43
CA LEU A 154 4.61 0.04 -15.94
C LEU A 154 4.82 -1.27 -16.72
N ASP A 155 6.05 -1.56 -17.11
CA ASP A 155 6.46 -2.85 -17.66
C ASP A 155 6.65 -3.87 -16.52
N LEU A 156 5.65 -4.73 -16.34
CA LEU A 156 5.66 -5.75 -15.28
C LEU A 156 6.70 -6.84 -15.52
N ASP A 157 6.99 -7.17 -16.78
CA ASP A 157 8.02 -8.17 -17.10
C ASP A 157 9.41 -7.64 -16.76
N ASP A 158 9.66 -6.36 -17.03
CA ASP A 158 10.90 -5.69 -16.63
C ASP A 158 11.01 -5.62 -15.09
N LEU A 159 9.93 -5.29 -14.39
CA LEU A 159 9.93 -5.29 -12.94
C LEU A 159 10.23 -6.69 -12.39
N LEU A 160 9.57 -7.74 -12.87
CA LEU A 160 9.79 -9.12 -12.41
C LEU A 160 11.24 -9.59 -12.60
N ARG A 161 11.94 -9.14 -13.66
CA ARG A 161 13.36 -9.46 -13.88
C ARG A 161 14.29 -8.88 -12.81
N GLN A 162 13.84 -7.90 -12.04
CA GLN A 162 14.64 -7.31 -10.95
C GLN A 162 14.61 -8.15 -9.67
N ARG A 163 13.77 -9.18 -9.62
CA ARG A 163 13.66 -10.05 -8.45
C ARG A 163 14.99 -10.74 -8.17
N VAL A 164 15.43 -10.67 -6.91
CA VAL A 164 16.60 -11.43 -6.44
C VAL A 164 16.09 -12.78 -5.96
N ALA A 165 16.63 -13.86 -6.52
CA ALA A 165 16.27 -15.23 -6.18
C ALA A 165 16.68 -15.59 -4.74
#